data_ba7af3a290cc7e8be277395da68ed558
#
_entry.id   ba7af3a290cc7e8be277395da68ed558
#
_cell.length_a   1.000
_cell.length_b   1.000
_cell.length_c   1.000
_cell.angle_alpha   90.00
_cell.angle_beta   90.00
_cell.angle_gamma   90.00
#
_symmetry.space_group_name_H-M   'P 1'
#
loop_
_entity.id
_entity.type
_entity.pdbx_description
1 polymer ?
#
loop_
_entity_poly.entity_id
_entity_poly.type
_entity_poly.pdbx_seq_one_letter_code
_entity_poly.pdbx_strand_id
1 'polypeptide(L)'
;GLDAEASSKCYPFLKGLIEKGQFDEKILDTAVRRVLFAKFAMGLFEDPYGKTFKNRKRHSPESVKLAKTIADESTVLLKNENQLLPLDAKSLKSIAIIGPNADQVQFGDYTWSRNNKDGVTPLQGIKNRVNKNTAIHYAKGCSLTSLDTSGIAEAVEAAKNSEVAVIFGGSASAALARDYKSSTCGEGFDLNDLNLTGAQSQLIREVYQTGT
;
A
#
# COMPACT_ATOMS: atom_id res chain seq x y z
N GLY A 1 -2.30 -3.25 -31.66
CA GLY A 1 -2.08 -4.67 -31.53
C GLY A 1 -1.33 -5.01 -30.26
N LEU A 2 -1.38 -6.28 -29.90
CA LEU A 2 -0.65 -6.86 -28.80
C LEU A 2 0.64 -7.48 -29.35
N ASP A 3 1.79 -7.07 -28.84
CA ASP A 3 3.09 -7.53 -29.36
C ASP A 3 3.67 -8.71 -28.54
N ALA A 4 3.17 -8.93 -27.33
CA ALA A 4 3.51 -10.08 -26.49
C ALA A 4 2.31 -10.48 -25.62
N GLU A 5 2.13 -11.76 -25.39
CA GLU A 5 1.05 -12.29 -24.56
C GLU A 5 1.60 -12.98 -23.31
N ALA A 6 1.08 -12.62 -22.15
CA ALA A 6 1.32 -13.38 -20.93
C ALA A 6 0.32 -14.54 -20.85
N SER A 7 0.80 -15.73 -20.44
CA SER A 7 0.00 -16.97 -20.30
C SER A 7 -0.40 -17.68 -21.61
N SER A 8 0.05 -17.23 -22.75
CA SER A 8 -0.01 -17.94 -24.06
C SER A 8 -1.34 -18.65 -24.37
N LYS A 9 -2.46 -17.92 -24.27
CA LYS A 9 -3.78 -18.49 -24.56
C LYS A 9 -4.20 -18.37 -26.02
N CYS A 10 -3.74 -17.31 -26.71
CA CYS A 10 -4.13 -17.00 -28.10
C CYS A 10 -2.99 -17.22 -29.08
N TYR A 11 -1.77 -16.84 -28.77
CA TYR A 11 -0.64 -16.90 -29.68
C TYR A 11 -0.30 -18.32 -30.19
N PRO A 12 -0.44 -19.40 -29.44
CA PRO A 12 -0.24 -20.75 -29.98
C PRO A 12 -1.10 -21.11 -31.20
N PHE A 13 -2.24 -20.44 -31.38
CA PHE A 13 -3.13 -20.67 -32.52
C PHE A 13 -2.73 -19.90 -33.78
N LEU A 14 -1.86 -18.87 -33.69
CA LEU A 14 -1.51 -18.01 -34.83
C LEU A 14 -0.91 -18.78 -35.98
N LYS A 15 -0.05 -19.76 -35.72
CA LYS A 15 0.55 -20.60 -36.76
C LYS A 15 -0.51 -21.26 -37.65
N GLY A 16 -1.48 -21.94 -37.04
CA GLY A 16 -2.56 -22.60 -37.77
C GLY A 16 -3.51 -21.64 -38.49
N LEU A 17 -3.65 -20.42 -38.02
CA LEU A 17 -4.46 -19.37 -38.69
C LEU A 17 -3.71 -18.82 -39.93
N ILE A 18 -2.38 -18.64 -39.85
CA ILE A 18 -1.54 -18.21 -40.98
C ILE A 18 -1.55 -19.27 -42.06
N GLU A 19 -1.31 -20.56 -41.71
CA GLU A 19 -1.31 -21.69 -42.66
C GLU A 19 -2.67 -21.82 -43.39
N LYS A 20 -3.77 -21.40 -42.78
CA LYS A 20 -5.11 -21.37 -43.37
C LYS A 20 -5.44 -20.08 -44.12
N GLY A 21 -4.52 -19.12 -44.18
CA GLY A 21 -4.77 -17.81 -44.78
C GLY A 21 -5.78 -16.94 -44.04
N GLN A 22 -6.04 -17.24 -42.76
CA GLN A 22 -7.00 -16.54 -41.93
C GLN A 22 -6.37 -15.40 -41.07
N PHE A 23 -5.04 -15.33 -41.07
CA PHE A 23 -4.28 -14.30 -40.37
C PHE A 23 -3.09 -13.85 -41.22
N ASP A 24 -2.89 -12.54 -41.39
CA ASP A 24 -1.78 -12.00 -42.17
C ASP A 24 -0.48 -12.05 -41.33
N GLU A 25 0.50 -12.80 -41.82
CA GLU A 25 1.81 -12.96 -41.20
C GLU A 25 2.55 -11.63 -40.98
N LYS A 26 2.31 -10.61 -41.84
CA LYS A 26 2.90 -9.28 -41.67
C LYS A 26 2.55 -8.62 -40.36
N ILE A 27 1.40 -8.95 -39.82
CA ILE A 27 0.98 -8.45 -38.50
C ILE A 27 1.87 -9.07 -37.41
N LEU A 28 2.12 -10.38 -37.49
CA LEU A 28 3.04 -11.07 -36.59
C LEU A 28 4.47 -10.54 -36.72
N ASP A 29 4.97 -10.34 -37.95
CA ASP A 29 6.31 -9.76 -38.23
C ASP A 29 6.45 -8.39 -37.57
N THR A 30 5.39 -7.57 -37.60
CA THR A 30 5.40 -6.26 -36.98
C THR A 30 5.53 -6.36 -35.47
N ALA A 31 4.79 -7.27 -34.82
CA ALA A 31 4.86 -7.52 -33.38
C ALA A 31 6.26 -8.03 -32.98
N VAL A 32 6.77 -9.02 -33.69
CA VAL A 32 8.13 -9.58 -33.47
C VAL A 32 9.19 -8.49 -33.61
N ARG A 33 9.10 -7.65 -34.65
CA ARG A 33 10.06 -6.55 -34.90
C ARG A 33 10.09 -5.59 -33.72
N ARG A 34 8.95 -5.23 -33.13
CA ARG A 34 8.88 -4.32 -31.97
C ARG A 34 9.54 -4.92 -30.74
N VAL A 35 9.29 -6.19 -30.46
CA VAL A 35 9.93 -6.91 -29.34
C VAL A 35 11.44 -7.03 -29.55
N LEU A 36 11.88 -7.41 -30.77
CA LEU A 36 13.30 -7.50 -31.07
C LEU A 36 13.98 -6.13 -31.01
N PHE A 37 13.36 -5.09 -31.57
CA PHE A 37 13.89 -3.73 -31.48
C PHE A 37 14.16 -3.31 -30.02
N ALA A 38 13.21 -3.55 -29.11
CA ALA A 38 13.42 -3.25 -27.70
C ALA A 38 14.61 -4.03 -27.11
N LYS A 39 14.75 -5.32 -27.45
CA LYS A 39 15.88 -6.15 -26.99
C LYS A 39 17.22 -5.63 -27.51
N PHE A 40 17.30 -5.26 -28.78
CA PHE A 40 18.53 -4.70 -29.39
C PHE A 40 18.84 -3.33 -28.77
N ALA A 41 17.86 -2.44 -28.64
CA ALA A 41 18.04 -1.11 -28.06
C ALA A 41 18.52 -1.16 -26.60
N MET A 42 18.13 -2.20 -25.87
CA MET A 42 18.59 -2.45 -24.50
C MET A 42 19.95 -3.18 -24.41
N GLY A 43 20.57 -3.57 -25.52
CA GLY A 43 21.84 -4.31 -25.54
C GLY A 43 21.74 -5.73 -24.97
N LEU A 44 20.56 -6.36 -25.02
CA LEU A 44 20.35 -7.68 -24.42
C LEU A 44 21.01 -8.81 -25.17
N PHE A 45 21.45 -8.59 -26.43
CA PHE A 45 22.21 -9.56 -27.20
C PHE A 45 23.71 -9.52 -26.85
N GLU A 46 24.22 -8.34 -26.47
CA GLU A 46 25.61 -8.13 -26.07
C GLU A 46 25.81 -8.42 -24.56
N ASP A 47 24.85 -8.03 -23.72
CA ASP A 47 24.90 -8.29 -22.28
C ASP A 47 23.53 -8.73 -21.73
N PRO A 48 23.10 -9.98 -21.98
CA PRO A 48 21.79 -10.48 -21.58
C PRO A 48 21.62 -10.58 -20.04
N TYR A 49 22.72 -10.61 -19.31
CA TYR A 49 22.71 -10.76 -17.85
C TYR A 49 22.97 -9.46 -17.09
N GLY A 50 23.13 -8.36 -17.80
CA GLY A 50 23.27 -7.03 -17.19
C GLY A 50 24.44 -6.91 -16.23
N LYS A 51 25.65 -7.29 -16.65
CA LYS A 51 26.87 -7.25 -15.80
C LYS A 51 27.10 -5.88 -15.17
N THR A 52 26.69 -4.82 -15.85
CA THR A 52 26.74 -3.43 -15.37
C THR A 52 25.86 -3.16 -14.16
N PHE A 53 24.86 -3.99 -13.89
CA PHE A 53 23.90 -3.79 -12.82
C PHE A 53 24.21 -4.60 -11.54
N LYS A 54 25.28 -5.36 -11.50
CA LYS A 54 25.66 -6.22 -10.36
C LYS A 54 25.84 -5.49 -9.03
N ASN A 55 26.06 -4.16 -9.05
CA ASN A 55 26.35 -3.36 -7.87
C ASN A 55 25.17 -2.49 -7.42
N ARG A 56 23.98 -2.66 -7.94
CA ARG A 56 22.80 -1.93 -7.45
C ARG A 56 22.42 -2.44 -6.06
N LYS A 57 22.61 -1.59 -5.06
CA LYS A 57 22.17 -1.86 -3.69
C LYS A 57 20.66 -1.61 -3.62
N ARG A 58 19.92 -2.59 -3.08
CA ARG A 58 18.53 -2.37 -2.64
C ARG A 58 18.56 -1.45 -1.42
N HIS A 59 17.49 -0.70 -1.17
CA HIS A 59 17.39 0.19 -0.02
C HIS A 59 18.56 1.19 0.06
N SER A 60 18.99 1.75 -1.07
CA SER A 60 19.96 2.84 -1.02
C SER A 60 19.34 4.06 -0.31
N PRO A 61 20.15 4.91 0.34
CA PRO A 61 19.64 6.12 0.97
C PRO A 61 18.82 7.01 0.03
N GLU A 62 19.22 7.07 -1.24
CA GLU A 62 18.52 7.83 -2.29
C GLU A 62 17.15 7.23 -2.60
N SER A 63 17.05 5.89 -2.69
CA SER A 63 15.78 5.19 -2.92
C SER A 63 14.82 5.37 -1.74
N VAL A 64 15.32 5.31 -0.51
CA VAL A 64 14.53 5.56 0.71
C VAL A 64 14.04 7.00 0.75
N LYS A 65 14.90 7.97 0.43
CA LYS A 65 14.51 9.39 0.35
C LYS A 65 13.44 9.61 -0.71
N LEU A 66 13.60 9.02 -1.90
CA LEU A 66 12.61 9.12 -2.97
C LEU A 66 11.26 8.49 -2.56
N ALA A 67 11.28 7.31 -1.94
CA ALA A 67 10.07 6.67 -1.44
C ALA A 67 9.34 7.54 -0.40
N LYS A 68 10.09 8.20 0.49
CA LYS A 68 9.51 9.15 1.44
C LYS A 68 8.89 10.35 0.72
N THR A 69 9.57 10.95 -0.24
CA THR A 69 9.03 12.07 -1.02
C THR A 69 7.74 11.68 -1.72
N ILE A 70 7.69 10.50 -2.36
CA ILE A 70 6.49 10.00 -3.02
C ILE A 70 5.35 9.82 -2.01
N ALA A 71 5.62 9.25 -0.84
CA ALA A 71 4.62 9.07 0.22
C ALA A 71 4.08 10.42 0.72
N ASP A 72 4.96 11.40 0.96
CA ASP A 72 4.56 12.73 1.41
C ASP A 72 3.68 13.44 0.36
N GLU A 73 4.05 13.36 -0.92
CA GLU A 73 3.31 14.01 -2.03
C GLU A 73 2.02 13.27 -2.42
N SER A 74 1.90 11.99 -2.09
CA SER A 74 0.68 11.20 -2.36
C SER A 74 -0.40 11.37 -1.29
N THR A 75 -0.07 11.97 -0.14
CA THR A 75 -1.04 12.19 0.93
C THR A 75 -1.93 13.38 0.60
N VAL A 76 -3.26 13.16 0.58
CA VAL A 76 -4.25 14.19 0.27
C VAL A 76 -4.92 14.68 1.54
N LEU A 77 -4.83 15.98 1.81
CA LEU A 77 -5.54 16.64 2.91
C LEU A 77 -6.98 16.98 2.46
N LEU A 78 -7.95 16.21 2.90
CA LEU A 78 -9.36 16.40 2.52
C LEU A 78 -10.06 17.47 3.36
N LYS A 79 -9.63 17.65 4.61
CA LYS A 79 -10.28 18.58 5.56
C LYS A 79 -9.27 19.02 6.63
N ASN A 80 -9.25 20.31 6.97
CA ASN A 80 -8.43 20.87 8.03
C ASN A 80 -9.14 22.06 8.69
N GLU A 81 -10.20 21.75 9.45
CA GLU A 81 -10.97 22.77 10.16
C GLU A 81 -10.13 23.34 11.30
N ASN A 82 -10.32 24.63 11.56
CA ASN A 82 -9.61 25.37 12.60
C ASN A 82 -8.07 25.26 12.53
N GLN A 83 -7.52 24.91 11.37
CA GLN A 83 -6.07 24.76 11.16
C GLN A 83 -5.44 23.79 12.18
N LEU A 84 -6.15 22.69 12.50
CA LEU A 84 -5.65 21.67 13.42
C LEU A 84 -4.29 21.08 12.96
N LEU A 85 -4.12 20.90 11.66
CA LEU A 85 -2.87 20.41 11.06
C LEU A 85 -2.06 21.57 10.45
N PRO A 86 -0.72 21.50 10.53
CA PRO A 86 0.10 20.44 11.12
C PRO A 86 0.14 20.49 12.64
N LEU A 87 0.18 19.32 13.30
CA LEU A 87 0.40 19.24 14.73
C LEU A 87 1.83 19.67 15.09
N ASP A 88 1.97 20.46 16.16
CA ASP A 88 3.31 20.77 16.70
C ASP A 88 3.82 19.61 17.57
N ALA A 89 4.63 18.76 16.98
CA ALA A 89 5.19 17.59 17.65
C ALA A 89 6.07 17.92 18.88
N LYS A 90 6.50 19.19 19.04
CA LYS A 90 7.36 19.60 20.16
C LYS A 90 6.55 20.00 21.39
N SER A 91 5.38 20.60 21.21
CA SER A 91 4.50 21.08 22.29
C SER A 91 3.48 20.06 22.74
N LEU A 92 3.21 19.02 21.93
CA LEU A 92 2.20 18.02 22.21
C LEU A 92 2.50 17.20 23.46
N LYS A 93 1.60 17.21 24.45
CA LYS A 93 1.78 16.50 25.74
C LYS A 93 1.27 15.06 25.68
N SER A 94 0.20 14.81 24.93
CA SER A 94 -0.35 13.47 24.77
C SER A 94 -1.01 13.28 23.41
N ILE A 95 -0.97 12.05 22.89
CA ILE A 95 -1.57 11.67 21.62
C ILE A 95 -2.12 10.26 21.69
N ALA A 96 -3.35 10.07 21.24
CA ALA A 96 -3.91 8.75 21.01
C ALA A 96 -3.63 8.30 19.57
N ILE A 97 -3.16 7.08 19.41
CA ILE A 97 -2.89 6.45 18.11
C ILE A 97 -3.77 5.22 18.02
N ILE A 98 -4.78 5.29 17.19
CA ILE A 98 -5.92 4.37 17.22
C ILE A 98 -6.12 3.74 15.84
N GLY A 99 -6.62 2.52 15.82
CA GLY A 99 -7.11 1.89 14.61
C GLY A 99 -6.38 0.63 14.17
N PRO A 100 -7.00 -0.17 13.29
CA PRO A 100 -6.47 -1.45 12.85
C PRO A 100 -5.14 -1.33 12.07
N ASN A 101 -4.90 -0.20 11.42
CA ASN A 101 -3.67 0.06 10.67
C ASN A 101 -2.63 0.86 11.47
N ALA A 102 -2.93 1.26 12.71
CA ALA A 102 -2.06 2.12 13.50
C ALA A 102 -0.68 1.50 13.79
N ASP A 103 -0.61 0.20 14.02
CA ASP A 103 0.64 -0.53 14.24
C ASP A 103 0.84 -1.66 13.22
N GLN A 104 0.56 -1.35 11.97
CA GLN A 104 0.74 -2.24 10.83
C GLN A 104 1.45 -1.51 9.69
N VAL A 105 2.33 -2.22 9.00
CA VAL A 105 2.88 -1.75 7.73
C VAL A 105 2.05 -2.32 6.59
N GLN A 106 1.49 -1.48 5.76
CA GLN A 106 0.65 -1.86 4.62
C GLN A 106 1.36 -1.50 3.31
N PHE A 107 2.22 -2.39 2.83
CA PHE A 107 2.94 -2.16 1.58
C PHE A 107 2.09 -2.42 0.32
N GLY A 108 0.96 -3.09 0.46
CA GLY A 108 0.13 -3.48 -0.68
C GLY A 108 0.66 -4.73 -1.41
N ASP A 109 0.02 -5.02 -2.53
CA ASP A 109 0.32 -6.17 -3.37
C ASP A 109 1.69 -6.06 -4.03
N TYR A 110 2.26 -7.22 -4.38
CA TYR A 110 3.49 -7.33 -5.16
C TYR A 110 4.73 -6.70 -4.53
N THR A 111 4.69 -6.35 -3.24
CA THR A 111 5.91 -5.91 -2.58
C THR A 111 6.86 -7.07 -2.35
N TRP A 112 8.16 -6.78 -2.34
CA TRP A 112 9.18 -7.79 -2.05
C TRP A 112 9.13 -8.26 -0.59
N SER A 113 8.84 -7.37 0.34
CA SER A 113 8.81 -7.67 1.77
C SER A 113 7.51 -8.37 2.17
N ARG A 114 7.53 -9.68 2.24
CA ARG A 114 6.36 -10.48 2.65
C ARG A 114 6.00 -10.33 4.14
N ASN A 115 6.92 -9.80 4.94
CA ASN A 115 6.78 -9.73 6.39
C ASN A 115 6.63 -8.31 6.91
N ASN A 116 6.56 -7.32 6.03
CA ASN A 116 6.50 -5.90 6.38
C ASN A 116 7.62 -5.43 7.34
N LYS A 117 8.72 -6.18 7.43
CA LYS A 117 9.82 -5.92 8.38
C LYS A 117 10.63 -4.68 8.04
N ASP A 118 10.61 -4.28 6.78
CA ASP A 118 11.41 -3.15 6.28
C ASP A 118 10.65 -1.83 6.34
N GLY A 119 9.46 -1.83 6.93
CA GLY A 119 8.61 -0.66 7.05
C GLY A 119 8.59 -0.10 8.47
N VAL A 120 8.13 1.15 8.57
CA VAL A 120 7.85 1.83 9.84
C VAL A 120 6.33 1.94 9.98
N THR A 121 5.78 1.43 11.08
CA THR A 121 4.34 1.58 11.35
C THR A 121 4.00 3.05 11.67
N PRO A 122 2.76 3.50 11.46
CA PRO A 122 2.33 4.82 11.89
C PRO A 122 2.64 5.11 13.37
N LEU A 123 2.36 4.15 14.25
CA LEU A 123 2.70 4.24 15.68
C LEU A 123 4.19 4.49 15.90
N GLN A 124 5.06 3.72 15.25
CA GLN A 124 6.50 3.89 15.38
C GLN A 124 6.97 5.22 14.76
N GLY A 125 6.40 5.61 13.61
CA GLY A 125 6.70 6.88 12.97
C GLY A 125 6.38 8.08 13.85
N ILE A 126 5.23 8.07 14.51
CA ILE A 126 4.83 9.12 15.46
C ILE A 126 5.73 9.10 16.69
N LYS A 127 6.01 7.92 17.28
CA LYS A 127 6.96 7.77 18.41
C LYS A 127 8.32 8.38 18.10
N ASN A 128 8.81 8.20 16.88
CA ASN A 128 10.10 8.76 16.46
C ASN A 128 10.06 10.30 16.25
N ARG A 129 8.88 10.90 16.11
CA ARG A 129 8.71 12.31 15.75
C ARG A 129 8.34 13.21 16.93
N VAL A 130 7.54 12.74 17.86
CA VAL A 130 7.09 13.52 19.02
C VAL A 130 8.17 13.66 20.08
N ASN A 131 7.96 14.59 21.03
CA ASN A 131 8.88 14.75 22.16
C ASN A 131 8.94 13.47 23.00
N LYS A 132 10.09 13.18 23.62
CA LYS A 132 10.26 12.01 24.50
C LYS A 132 9.31 12.02 25.71
N ASN A 133 8.82 13.18 26.11
CA ASN A 133 7.88 13.35 27.23
C ASN A 133 6.41 13.31 26.79
N THR A 134 6.13 13.21 25.48
CA THR A 134 4.75 13.06 24.98
C THR A 134 4.20 11.71 25.39
N ALA A 135 3.08 11.69 26.13
CA ALA A 135 2.37 10.47 26.43
C ALA A 135 1.72 9.91 25.16
N ILE A 136 1.92 8.63 24.89
CA ILE A 136 1.34 7.96 23.72
C ILE A 136 0.39 6.88 24.20
N HIS A 137 -0.89 7.03 23.88
CA HIS A 137 -1.94 6.06 24.16
C HIS A 137 -2.28 5.31 22.88
N TYR A 138 -2.01 4.01 22.84
CA TYR A 138 -2.30 3.17 21.67
C TYR A 138 -3.48 2.26 21.96
N ALA A 139 -4.40 2.18 21.01
CA ALA A 139 -5.48 1.20 21.01
C ALA A 139 -5.80 0.74 19.59
N LYS A 140 -5.86 -0.56 19.35
CA LYS A 140 -6.28 -1.09 18.04
C LYS A 140 -7.74 -0.79 17.73
N GLY A 141 -8.60 -0.79 18.73
CA GLY A 141 -10.04 -0.48 18.66
C GLY A 141 -10.88 -1.56 17.97
N CYS A 142 -10.49 -1.97 16.76
CA CYS A 142 -11.14 -3.05 16.01
C CYS A 142 -10.19 -3.73 15.04
N SER A 143 -10.63 -4.78 14.39
CA SER A 143 -9.92 -5.36 13.23
C SER A 143 -10.40 -4.73 11.92
N LEU A 144 -9.70 -5.02 10.80
CA LEU A 144 -10.07 -4.50 9.48
C LEU A 144 -11.42 -5.06 9.00
N THR A 145 -11.72 -6.31 9.28
CA THR A 145 -12.84 -7.02 8.64
C THR A 145 -13.91 -7.50 9.61
N SER A 146 -13.59 -7.66 10.90
CA SER A 146 -14.55 -8.15 11.91
C SER A 146 -15.51 -7.07 12.38
N LEU A 147 -16.74 -7.46 12.67
CA LEU A 147 -17.75 -6.62 13.32
C LEU A 147 -17.60 -6.59 14.86
N ASP A 148 -16.55 -7.23 15.40
CA ASP A 148 -16.27 -7.19 16.83
C ASP A 148 -15.90 -5.77 17.27
N THR A 149 -16.63 -5.27 18.25
CA THR A 149 -16.52 -3.91 18.83
C THR A 149 -15.85 -3.91 20.20
N SER A 150 -15.44 -5.05 20.73
CA SER A 150 -14.93 -5.20 22.10
C SER A 150 -13.74 -4.28 22.43
N GLY A 151 -12.93 -3.93 21.45
CA GLY A 151 -11.78 -3.02 21.63
C GLY A 151 -12.12 -1.52 21.54
N ILE A 152 -13.35 -1.15 21.18
CA ILE A 152 -13.70 0.27 20.97
C ILE A 152 -13.66 1.06 22.28
N ALA A 153 -14.07 0.46 23.39
CA ALA A 153 -14.04 1.13 24.70
C ALA A 153 -12.63 1.56 25.12
N GLU A 154 -11.62 0.72 24.86
CA GLU A 154 -10.20 1.04 25.09
C GLU A 154 -9.73 2.20 24.19
N ALA A 155 -10.17 2.24 22.94
CA ALA A 155 -9.83 3.30 22.00
C ALA A 155 -10.46 4.65 22.42
N VAL A 156 -11.70 4.62 22.89
CA VAL A 156 -12.39 5.80 23.44
C VAL A 156 -11.66 6.33 24.67
N GLU A 157 -11.23 5.45 25.56
CA GLU A 157 -10.47 5.84 26.74
C GLU A 157 -9.09 6.43 26.38
N ALA A 158 -8.39 5.82 25.40
CA ALA A 158 -7.14 6.36 24.88
C ALA A 158 -7.33 7.78 24.30
N ALA A 159 -8.41 8.03 23.58
CA ALA A 159 -8.73 9.34 23.05
C ALA A 159 -8.99 10.36 24.19
N LYS A 160 -9.86 10.03 25.14
CA LYS A 160 -10.19 10.92 26.29
C LYS A 160 -8.97 11.34 27.11
N ASN A 161 -7.94 10.49 27.17
CA ASN A 161 -6.69 10.74 27.89
C ASN A 161 -5.63 11.47 27.02
N SER A 162 -6.02 12.01 25.87
CA SER A 162 -5.10 12.63 24.91
C SER A 162 -5.56 14.01 24.47
N GLU A 163 -4.60 14.88 24.12
CA GLU A 163 -4.89 16.19 23.53
C GLU A 163 -5.39 16.08 22.09
N VAL A 164 -4.99 15.00 21.39
CA VAL A 164 -5.41 14.72 20.03
C VAL A 164 -5.47 13.21 19.80
N ALA A 165 -6.42 12.77 18.99
CA ALA A 165 -6.55 11.39 18.56
C ALA A 165 -6.32 11.27 17.05
N VAL A 166 -5.46 10.35 16.64
CA VAL A 166 -5.19 10.04 15.23
C VAL A 166 -5.64 8.61 14.96
N ILE A 167 -6.61 8.46 14.05
CA ILE A 167 -7.19 7.16 13.70
C ILE A 167 -6.62 6.68 12.36
N PHE A 168 -6.03 5.50 12.35
CA PHE A 168 -5.52 4.80 11.16
C PHE A 168 -6.48 3.68 10.76
N GLY A 169 -7.48 4.04 9.97
CA GLY A 169 -8.41 3.11 9.33
C GLY A 169 -8.04 2.83 7.88
N GLY A 170 -8.87 2.05 7.21
CA GLY A 170 -8.75 1.81 5.78
C GLY A 170 -8.79 0.34 5.37
N SER A 171 -8.10 0.02 4.30
CA SER A 171 -8.05 -1.30 3.68
C SER A 171 -6.68 -1.93 3.81
N ALA A 172 -6.61 -3.24 3.57
CA ALA A 172 -5.36 -3.98 3.45
C ALA A 172 -5.46 -4.99 2.31
N SER A 173 -4.43 -5.07 1.49
CA SER A 173 -4.37 -6.00 0.38
C SER A 173 -3.83 -7.37 0.79
N ALA A 174 -4.42 -8.43 0.22
CA ALA A 174 -4.14 -9.82 0.57
C ALA A 174 -3.14 -10.53 -0.32
N ALA A 175 -2.86 -10.03 -1.52
CA ALA A 175 -2.23 -10.86 -2.55
C ALA A 175 -0.91 -11.49 -2.12
N LEU A 176 -0.09 -10.78 -1.37
CA LEU A 176 1.21 -11.29 -0.90
C LEU A 176 1.14 -11.96 0.47
N ALA A 177 0.29 -11.48 1.36
CA ALA A 177 0.08 -12.08 2.67
C ALA A 177 -0.67 -13.41 2.60
N ARG A 178 -1.42 -13.64 1.51
CA ARG A 178 -2.33 -14.78 1.32
C ARG A 178 -3.31 -15.00 2.47
N ASP A 179 -3.53 -13.98 3.24
CA ASP A 179 -4.50 -13.99 4.35
C ASP A 179 -5.77 -13.24 3.92
N TYR A 180 -6.59 -13.94 3.14
CA TYR A 180 -7.86 -13.40 2.65
C TYR A 180 -8.88 -13.12 3.78
N LYS A 181 -8.65 -13.65 4.99
CA LYS A 181 -9.57 -13.45 6.12
C LYS A 181 -9.36 -12.11 6.81
N SER A 182 -8.13 -11.62 6.83
CA SER A 182 -7.77 -10.33 7.44
C SER A 182 -7.59 -9.19 6.44
N SER A 183 -7.78 -9.46 5.16
CA SER A 183 -7.61 -8.50 4.06
C SER A 183 -8.95 -8.06 3.50
N THR A 184 -8.97 -6.87 2.90
CA THR A 184 -10.20 -6.26 2.40
C THR A 184 -10.31 -6.26 0.89
N CYS A 185 -9.17 -6.35 0.20
CA CYS A 185 -9.04 -6.36 -1.25
C CYS A 185 -7.76 -7.07 -1.65
N GLY A 186 -7.52 -7.25 -2.94
CA GLY A 186 -6.32 -7.86 -3.48
C GLY A 186 -6.53 -8.36 -4.90
N GLU A 187 -5.49 -8.98 -5.47
CA GLU A 187 -5.63 -9.59 -6.78
C GLU A 187 -6.66 -10.72 -6.75
N GLY A 188 -7.68 -10.58 -7.57
CA GLY A 188 -8.76 -11.56 -7.71
C GLY A 188 -9.96 -11.37 -6.79
N PHE A 189 -9.95 -10.37 -5.91
CA PHE A 189 -11.13 -9.98 -5.14
C PHE A 189 -11.11 -8.50 -4.76
N ASP A 190 -12.28 -7.88 -4.73
CA ASP A 190 -12.48 -6.46 -4.48
C ASP A 190 -13.51 -6.22 -3.38
N LEU A 191 -13.59 -4.97 -2.93
CA LEU A 191 -14.68 -4.50 -2.08
C LEU A 191 -15.97 -4.38 -2.90
N ASN A 192 -17.10 -4.68 -2.27
CA ASN A 192 -18.41 -4.53 -2.91
C ASN A 192 -18.91 -3.08 -2.94
N ASP A 193 -18.35 -2.23 -2.08
CA ASP A 193 -18.67 -0.81 -1.97
C ASP A 193 -17.46 0.01 -1.46
N LEU A 194 -17.63 1.30 -1.26
CA LEU A 194 -16.59 2.23 -0.81
C LEU A 194 -16.60 2.47 0.70
N ASN A 195 -17.39 1.75 1.47
CA ASN A 195 -17.43 1.90 2.92
C ASN A 195 -16.21 1.24 3.58
N LEU A 196 -15.90 1.70 4.78
CA LEU A 196 -14.93 1.02 5.64
C LEU A 196 -15.50 -0.32 6.09
N THR A 197 -14.71 -1.36 5.98
CA THR A 197 -15.09 -2.73 6.38
C THR A 197 -15.09 -2.91 7.89
N GLY A 198 -15.80 -3.93 8.38
CA GLY A 198 -15.85 -4.29 9.80
C GLY A 198 -16.45 -3.19 10.68
N ALA A 199 -15.94 -3.07 11.90
CA ALA A 199 -16.41 -2.09 12.89
C ALA A 199 -15.72 -0.71 12.79
N GLN A 200 -14.94 -0.43 11.75
CA GLN A 200 -14.12 0.78 11.63
C GLN A 200 -14.95 2.07 11.68
N SER A 201 -16.10 2.10 10.98
CA SER A 201 -16.99 3.28 11.00
C SER A 201 -17.58 3.54 12.38
N GLN A 202 -17.85 2.51 13.18
CA GLN A 202 -18.29 2.65 14.57
C GLN A 202 -17.17 3.18 15.44
N LEU A 203 -15.97 2.62 15.32
CA LEU A 203 -14.77 3.10 16.03
C LEU A 203 -14.56 4.61 15.80
N ILE A 204 -14.62 5.06 14.55
CA ILE A 204 -14.43 6.48 14.21
C ILE A 204 -15.50 7.33 14.88
N ARG A 205 -16.78 6.94 14.83
CA ARG A 205 -17.87 7.70 15.45
C ARG A 205 -17.70 7.82 16.95
N GLU A 206 -17.39 6.72 17.63
CA GLU A 206 -17.28 6.72 19.09
C GLU A 206 -16.05 7.50 19.58
N VAL A 207 -14.92 7.42 18.88
CA VAL A 207 -13.77 8.27 19.17
C VAL A 207 -14.07 9.73 18.89
N TYR A 208 -14.72 10.08 17.77
CA TYR A 208 -15.11 11.44 17.45
C TYR A 208 -16.04 12.07 18.52
N GLN A 209 -16.93 11.28 19.12
CA GLN A 209 -17.83 11.74 20.18
C GLN A 209 -17.13 12.11 21.48
N THR A 210 -15.85 11.75 21.66
CA THR A 210 -15.06 12.19 22.83
C THR A 210 -14.78 13.69 22.81
N GLY A 211 -14.81 14.31 21.64
CA GLY A 211 -14.44 15.73 21.45
C GLY A 211 -12.94 15.99 21.42
N THR A 212 -12.13 14.90 21.38
CA THR A 212 -10.66 14.97 21.36
C THR A 212 -10.14 15.33 19.98
#